data_1fd1c1749a025f236a7866a19bd879fe
#
_entry.id   1fd1c1749a025f236a7866a19bd879fe
#
_cell.length_a   1.000
_cell.length_b   1.000
_cell.length_c   1.000
_cell.angle_alpha   90.00
_cell.angle_beta   90.00
_cell.angle_gamma   90.00
#
_symmetry.space_group_name_H-M   'P 1'
#
loop_
_entity.id
_entity.type
_entity.pdbx_description
1 polymer ?
#
loop_
_entity_poly.entity_id
_entity_poly.type
_entity_poly.pdbx_seq_one_letter_code
_entity_poly.pdbx_strand_id
1 'polypeptide(L)'
;MTIIAAVFLALAAAGAAAAYFVVLKEPGDISNPDVPFIDAQPTPGPQQKAAKPPEPNKFRWPRYGYTKDHNRNFDPGKSILGPFRAKWKHKASALTEFPPAISQGRILQLSDDARLVSRDLETGKKRWARKLGSLSASTPAVEDGRVYVTLLKASHGAGRIVCLRFGDGKILWSKALSSRSESSPLVHNGRVIFGSEGGTLYALDAKSGKTDWTYGAGGAIKGSPTLSHDGVLYFGAYGGSVHAVRARDGARIWSKRAAGGLLRGGNFYATAAVAYGRVYIGATDGRAYSLSAKDGRVAWAHQTGRYVYSSAAIKNVKGRGPMVFFGSYDGTFYALDARSGKVRWTHRSGGKISGSPTIVGDIVYYADLGRAITVGLKVGSGKVAFQYDIGAYDPIVSDGVNLYLTGNRSLTALEPRRLYKKREKAKQAKVRKKRARARMLVSPAWPEACRQLAPCGPLTAVRDRRIRMRG
;
A
#
# COMPACT_ATOMS: atom_id res chain seq x y z
N MET A 1 -58.77 -28.52 -23.72
CA MET A 1 -57.29 -28.54 -23.83
C MET A 1 -56.65 -27.15 -23.85
N THR A 2 -57.28 -26.14 -24.39
CA THR A 2 -56.71 -24.76 -24.54
C THR A 2 -56.46 -24.01 -23.25
N ILE A 3 -57.30 -24.13 -22.23
CA ILE A 3 -57.14 -23.41 -20.94
C ILE A 3 -55.96 -23.97 -20.12
N ILE A 4 -55.79 -25.29 -20.10
CA ILE A 4 -54.68 -25.95 -19.36
C ILE A 4 -53.33 -25.56 -19.97
N ALA A 5 -53.22 -25.52 -21.31
CA ALA A 5 -52.01 -25.08 -21.98
C ALA A 5 -51.66 -23.61 -21.70
N ALA A 6 -52.66 -22.71 -21.61
CA ALA A 6 -52.45 -21.31 -21.26
C ALA A 6 -51.97 -21.12 -19.82
N VAL A 7 -52.48 -21.92 -18.87
CA VAL A 7 -52.06 -21.90 -17.47
C VAL A 7 -50.58 -22.38 -17.33
N PHE A 8 -50.23 -23.46 -18.04
CA PHE A 8 -48.83 -23.93 -18.03
C PHE A 8 -47.86 -22.92 -18.65
N LEU A 9 -48.24 -22.26 -19.73
CA LEU A 9 -47.43 -21.20 -20.33
C LEU A 9 -47.26 -19.98 -19.38
N ALA A 10 -48.34 -19.57 -18.72
CA ALA A 10 -48.26 -18.48 -17.73
C ALA A 10 -47.39 -18.83 -16.53
N LEU A 11 -47.47 -20.06 -16.00
CA LEU A 11 -46.62 -20.55 -14.92
C LEU A 11 -45.15 -20.68 -15.35
N ALA A 12 -44.90 -21.14 -16.58
CA ALA A 12 -43.53 -21.21 -17.13
C ALA A 12 -42.95 -19.82 -17.34
N ALA A 13 -43.75 -18.85 -17.87
CA ALA A 13 -43.33 -17.45 -18.00
C ALA A 13 -43.08 -16.77 -16.66
N ALA A 14 -43.94 -17.01 -15.65
CA ALA A 14 -43.74 -16.53 -14.29
C ALA A 14 -42.50 -17.16 -13.65
N GLY A 15 -42.28 -18.46 -13.86
CA GLY A 15 -41.06 -19.15 -13.42
C GLY A 15 -39.80 -18.64 -14.10
N ALA A 16 -39.84 -18.38 -15.40
CA ALA A 16 -38.73 -17.79 -16.14
C ALA A 16 -38.45 -16.34 -15.72
N ALA A 17 -39.50 -15.55 -15.49
CA ALA A 17 -39.36 -14.18 -14.96
C ALA A 17 -38.78 -14.19 -13.52
N ALA A 18 -39.27 -15.08 -12.65
CA ALA A 18 -38.72 -15.25 -11.32
C ALA A 18 -37.27 -15.71 -11.35
N ALA A 19 -36.93 -16.67 -12.23
CA ALA A 19 -35.54 -17.11 -12.43
C ALA A 19 -34.67 -15.98 -12.98
N TYR A 20 -35.17 -15.18 -13.94
CA TYR A 20 -34.47 -13.99 -14.44
C TYR A 20 -34.20 -12.98 -13.34
N PHE A 21 -35.19 -12.63 -12.51
CA PHE A 21 -35.02 -11.68 -11.41
C PHE A 21 -34.11 -12.20 -10.30
N VAL A 22 -34.15 -13.50 -10.00
CA VAL A 22 -33.37 -14.11 -8.91
C VAL A 22 -31.95 -14.48 -9.36
N VAL A 23 -31.77 -14.91 -10.62
CA VAL A 23 -30.51 -15.49 -11.10
C VAL A 23 -29.74 -14.57 -12.06
N LEU A 24 -30.44 -13.83 -12.91
CA LEU A 24 -29.82 -13.07 -14.00
C LEU A 24 -29.77 -11.56 -13.74
N LYS A 25 -30.70 -11.00 -12.97
CA LYS A 25 -30.65 -9.57 -12.64
C LYS A 25 -29.49 -9.31 -11.71
N GLU A 26 -28.58 -8.44 -12.12
CA GLU A 26 -27.53 -7.97 -11.22
C GLU A 26 -28.15 -7.29 -10.02
N PRO A 27 -27.72 -7.63 -8.80
CA PRO A 27 -28.23 -7.00 -7.60
C PRO A 27 -27.83 -5.51 -7.62
N GLY A 28 -28.81 -4.60 -7.51
CA GLY A 28 -28.59 -3.16 -7.48
C GLY A 28 -27.93 -2.65 -6.20
N ASP A 29 -27.86 -1.35 -6.06
CA ASP A 29 -27.36 -0.70 -4.84
C ASP A 29 -28.23 -1.04 -3.62
N ILE A 30 -27.58 -1.15 -2.46
CA ILE A 30 -28.22 -1.29 -1.15
C ILE A 30 -28.05 0.01 -0.39
N SER A 31 -29.10 0.46 0.32
CA SER A 31 -29.04 1.63 1.20
C SER A 31 -29.86 1.39 2.46
N ASN A 32 -29.22 1.47 3.63
CA ASN A 32 -29.83 1.36 4.95
C ASN A 32 -29.44 2.59 5.78
N PRO A 33 -30.18 3.69 5.70
CA PRO A 33 -29.85 4.95 6.35
C PRO A 33 -29.84 4.84 7.89
N ASP A 34 -30.56 3.87 8.47
CA ASP A 34 -30.64 3.64 9.93
C ASP A 34 -29.34 3.08 10.53
N VAL A 35 -28.38 2.66 9.72
CA VAL A 35 -27.07 2.25 10.24
C VAL A 35 -26.26 3.50 10.59
N PRO A 36 -25.82 3.70 11.84
CA PRO A 36 -25.17 4.91 12.29
C PRO A 36 -23.90 5.25 11.51
N PHE A 37 -23.66 6.53 11.30
CA PHE A 37 -22.41 7.07 10.76
C PHE A 37 -21.84 8.06 11.79
N ILE A 38 -20.60 7.85 12.22
CA ILE A 38 -19.95 8.67 13.24
C ILE A 38 -19.15 9.75 12.54
N ASP A 39 -19.64 10.98 12.52
CA ASP A 39 -19.01 12.12 11.83
C ASP A 39 -17.64 12.49 12.42
N ALA A 40 -17.50 12.41 13.73
CA ALA A 40 -16.21 12.56 14.39
C ALA A 40 -15.42 11.26 14.24
N GLN A 41 -14.37 11.27 13.44
CA GLN A 41 -13.34 10.25 13.62
C GLN A 41 -12.77 10.42 15.02
N PRO A 42 -12.54 9.35 15.80
CA PRO A 42 -11.61 9.43 16.90
C PRO A 42 -10.32 10.02 16.28
N THR A 43 -9.87 11.14 16.85
CA THR A 43 -8.67 11.83 16.37
C THR A 43 -7.61 10.77 16.16
N PRO A 44 -7.05 10.58 14.95
CA PRO A 44 -5.92 9.70 14.77
C PRO A 44 -4.92 10.11 15.84
N GLY A 45 -4.42 9.14 16.62
CA GLY A 45 -3.40 9.42 17.62
C GLY A 45 -2.35 10.33 16.99
N PRO A 46 -1.73 11.24 17.68
CA PRO A 46 -1.23 12.53 17.24
C PRO A 46 -0.68 12.47 15.83
N GLN A 47 -1.52 12.87 14.85
CA GLN A 47 -1.03 13.25 13.54
C GLN A 47 -0.04 14.36 13.86
N GLN A 48 1.22 14.06 13.68
CA GLN A 48 2.25 15.09 13.77
C GLN A 48 1.71 16.26 12.95
N LYS A 49 1.24 17.32 13.66
CA LYS A 49 0.96 18.62 13.04
C LYS A 49 1.99 18.80 11.96
N ALA A 50 1.61 19.31 10.80
CA ALA A 50 2.46 19.57 9.65
C ALA A 50 3.76 20.29 10.04
N ALA A 51 4.58 19.62 10.79
CA ALA A 51 5.95 19.96 11.11
C ALA A 51 6.76 19.63 9.87
N LYS A 52 7.83 20.37 9.61
CA LYS A 52 8.85 20.14 8.57
C LYS A 52 8.80 18.74 8.01
N PRO A 53 8.93 18.52 6.66
CA PRO A 53 8.91 17.20 6.08
C PRO A 53 9.71 16.25 6.98
N PRO A 54 9.15 15.11 7.44
CA PRO A 54 9.83 14.28 8.40
C PRO A 54 11.23 13.97 7.90
N GLU A 55 12.21 14.06 8.77
CA GLU A 55 13.57 13.67 8.40
C GLU A 55 13.52 12.28 7.79
N PRO A 56 14.16 12.02 6.64
CA PRO A 56 14.03 10.74 5.91
C PRO A 56 14.25 9.51 6.80
N ASN A 57 15.07 9.64 7.84
CA ASN A 57 15.36 8.57 8.80
C ASN A 57 14.26 8.36 9.86
N LYS A 58 13.32 9.29 10.00
CA LYS A 58 12.20 9.19 10.97
C LYS A 58 10.88 8.82 10.34
N PHE A 59 10.77 8.95 9.00
CA PHE A 59 9.54 8.61 8.29
C PHE A 59 9.30 7.11 8.27
N ARG A 60 8.03 6.72 8.43
CA ARG A 60 7.59 5.32 8.40
C ARG A 60 6.33 5.16 7.54
N TRP A 61 6.39 4.22 6.62
CA TRP A 61 5.26 3.56 5.96
C TRP A 61 5.40 2.06 6.22
N PRO A 62 5.15 1.61 7.45
CA PRO A 62 5.75 0.38 7.96
C PRO A 62 5.00 -0.88 7.57
N ARG A 63 3.85 -0.77 6.89
CA ARG A 63 2.96 -1.89 6.54
C ARG A 63 2.09 -1.58 5.35
N TYR A 64 1.35 -2.59 4.88
CA TYR A 64 0.29 -2.42 3.90
C TYR A 64 -0.73 -1.40 4.41
N GLY A 65 -1.20 -0.53 3.51
CA GLY A 65 -2.23 0.45 3.84
C GLY A 65 -1.81 1.61 4.77
N TYR A 66 -0.51 1.77 5.09
CA TYR A 66 0.08 2.84 5.89
C TYR A 66 -0.26 2.75 7.38
N THR A 67 -1.50 2.99 7.78
CA THR A 67 -2.02 2.95 9.15
C THR A 67 -2.62 1.58 9.50
N LYS A 68 -2.92 1.33 10.78
CA LYS A 68 -3.53 0.06 11.21
C LYS A 68 -5.01 -0.06 10.82
N ASP A 69 -5.69 1.06 10.65
CA ASP A 69 -7.07 1.16 10.17
C ASP A 69 -7.19 1.09 8.63
N HIS A 70 -6.05 1.01 7.94
CA HIS A 70 -5.91 0.88 6.49
C HIS A 70 -6.69 1.91 5.67
N ASN A 71 -6.86 3.13 6.18
CA ASN A 71 -7.53 4.20 5.43
C ASN A 71 -6.72 4.72 4.23
N ARG A 72 -5.45 4.31 4.10
CA ARG A 72 -4.55 4.58 2.96
C ARG A 72 -4.41 6.07 2.64
N ASN A 73 -4.54 6.91 3.65
CA ASN A 73 -4.48 8.36 3.55
C ASN A 73 -3.25 8.88 4.29
N PHE A 74 -2.33 9.45 3.56
CA PHE A 74 -1.13 10.09 4.09
C PHE A 74 -1.15 11.59 3.75
N ASP A 75 -1.07 12.43 4.76
CA ASP A 75 -0.95 13.88 4.59
C ASP A 75 0.48 14.34 4.85
N PRO A 76 1.26 14.70 3.81
CA PRO A 76 2.60 15.24 3.96
C PRO A 76 2.61 16.74 4.34
N GLY A 77 1.45 17.35 4.63
CA GLY A 77 1.29 18.79 4.86
C GLY A 77 1.39 19.66 3.61
N LYS A 78 1.96 19.13 2.53
CA LYS A 78 2.03 19.78 1.19
C LYS A 78 1.90 18.72 0.11
N SER A 79 1.10 19.00 -0.90
CA SER A 79 0.98 18.11 -2.06
C SER A 79 2.33 17.91 -2.76
N ILE A 80 2.66 16.66 -3.06
CA ILE A 80 3.85 16.31 -3.83
C ILE A 80 3.49 16.43 -5.31
N LEU A 81 3.82 17.55 -5.93
CA LEU A 81 3.45 17.88 -7.30
C LEU A 81 4.65 17.79 -8.24
N GLY A 82 4.36 17.39 -9.50
CA GLY A 82 5.32 17.36 -10.59
C GLY A 82 5.77 18.77 -11.08
N PRO A 83 6.58 18.80 -12.12
CA PRO A 83 7.07 17.66 -12.86
C PRO A 83 8.07 16.81 -12.07
N PHE A 84 8.03 15.48 -12.32
CA PHE A 84 8.91 14.50 -11.65
C PHE A 84 10.07 14.08 -12.53
N ARG A 85 11.09 13.48 -11.90
CA ARG A 85 12.16 12.71 -12.54
C ARG A 85 12.40 11.43 -11.74
N ALA A 86 12.87 10.39 -12.42
CA ALA A 86 13.38 9.21 -11.72
C ALA A 86 14.65 9.59 -10.95
N LYS A 87 14.65 9.34 -9.65
CA LYS A 87 15.80 9.49 -8.77
C LYS A 87 16.68 8.26 -8.83
N TRP A 88 16.05 7.09 -8.79
CA TRP A 88 16.63 5.78 -9.04
C TRP A 88 15.53 4.81 -9.48
N LYS A 89 15.95 3.75 -10.20
CA LYS A 89 15.09 2.66 -10.64
C LYS A 89 15.82 1.33 -10.46
N HIS A 90 15.12 0.34 -9.93
CA HIS A 90 15.66 -1.01 -9.76
C HIS A 90 14.72 -2.04 -10.36
N LYS A 91 15.31 -3.07 -11.00
CA LYS A 91 14.60 -4.25 -11.48
C LYS A 91 14.48 -5.24 -10.33
N ALA A 92 13.31 -5.83 -10.14
CA ALA A 92 13.06 -6.93 -9.24
C ALA A 92 13.37 -8.28 -9.92
N SER A 93 13.60 -9.32 -9.13
CA SER A 93 13.86 -10.68 -9.64
C SER A 93 12.63 -11.32 -10.27
N ALA A 94 11.45 -11.00 -9.74
CA ALA A 94 10.14 -11.49 -10.19
C ALA A 94 9.10 -10.37 -10.14
N LEU A 95 7.85 -10.70 -10.39
CA LEU A 95 6.70 -9.82 -10.24
C LEU A 95 6.68 -9.20 -8.84
N THR A 96 6.12 -8.00 -8.73
CA THR A 96 5.95 -7.26 -7.48
C THR A 96 4.50 -6.80 -7.39
N GLU A 97 3.66 -7.63 -6.81
CA GLU A 97 2.21 -7.35 -6.69
C GLU A 97 1.92 -6.36 -5.57
N PHE A 98 2.66 -6.42 -4.46
CA PHE A 98 2.40 -5.64 -3.26
C PHE A 98 3.36 -4.46 -3.10
N PRO A 99 2.88 -3.35 -2.50
CA PRO A 99 3.70 -2.17 -2.29
C PRO A 99 4.81 -2.44 -1.27
N PRO A 100 5.94 -1.71 -1.36
CA PRO A 100 7.02 -1.83 -0.40
C PRO A 100 6.66 -1.17 0.95
N ALA A 101 7.39 -1.54 2.00
CA ALA A 101 7.37 -0.85 3.27
C ALA A 101 8.54 0.14 3.37
N ILE A 102 8.33 1.28 4.05
CA ILE A 102 9.37 2.28 4.34
C ILE A 102 9.56 2.40 5.85
N SER A 103 10.80 2.32 6.32
CA SER A 103 11.15 2.56 7.71
C SER A 103 12.62 2.96 7.85
N GLN A 104 12.90 3.90 8.74
CA GLN A 104 14.26 4.29 9.14
C GLN A 104 15.22 4.51 7.95
N GLY A 105 14.78 5.27 6.94
CA GLY A 105 15.59 5.58 5.75
C GLY A 105 15.83 4.41 4.81
N ARG A 106 15.05 3.34 4.91
CA ARG A 106 15.10 2.18 4.01
C ARG A 106 13.74 1.88 3.40
N ILE A 107 13.76 1.29 2.22
CA ILE A 107 12.60 0.73 1.54
C ILE A 107 12.81 -0.78 1.39
N LEU A 108 11.79 -1.55 1.78
CA LEU A 108 11.79 -3.01 1.75
C LEU A 108 10.77 -3.47 0.72
N GLN A 109 11.24 -4.15 -0.32
CA GLN A 109 10.40 -4.71 -1.37
C GLN A 109 10.48 -6.22 -1.37
N LEU A 110 9.33 -6.86 -1.37
CA LEU A 110 9.16 -8.30 -1.56
C LEU A 110 8.70 -8.55 -3.00
N SER A 111 9.31 -9.51 -3.68
CA SER A 111 8.88 -9.97 -5.00
C SER A 111 8.30 -11.39 -4.90
N ASP A 112 7.48 -11.77 -5.88
CA ASP A 112 6.72 -13.02 -5.86
C ASP A 112 7.59 -14.26 -5.72
N ASP A 113 8.84 -14.23 -6.19
CA ASP A 113 9.80 -15.28 -5.93
C ASP A 113 10.27 -15.35 -4.46
N ALA A 114 9.58 -14.70 -3.53
CA ALA A 114 9.91 -14.63 -2.12
C ALA A 114 11.30 -14.03 -1.81
N ARG A 115 11.77 -13.12 -2.66
CA ARG A 115 12.99 -12.35 -2.42
C ARG A 115 12.65 -11.01 -1.77
N LEU A 116 13.09 -10.83 -0.54
CA LEU A 116 12.99 -9.55 0.18
C LEU A 116 14.30 -8.78 0.01
N VAL A 117 14.20 -7.53 -0.45
CA VAL A 117 15.34 -6.63 -0.66
C VAL A 117 15.15 -5.35 0.16
N SER A 118 16.12 -5.03 0.99
CA SER A 118 16.22 -3.74 1.70
C SER A 118 17.19 -2.83 0.94
N ARG A 119 16.72 -1.61 0.66
CA ARG A 119 17.51 -0.57 -0.01
C ARG A 119 17.52 0.71 0.80
N ASP A 120 18.58 1.46 0.63
CA ASP A 120 18.67 2.83 1.12
C ASP A 120 17.63 3.70 0.39
N LEU A 121 16.84 4.44 1.12
CA LEU A 121 15.72 5.22 0.58
C LEU A 121 16.18 6.37 -0.32
N GLU A 122 17.30 7.01 0.04
CA GLU A 122 17.82 8.17 -0.68
C GLU A 122 18.54 7.77 -1.97
N THR A 123 19.37 6.74 -1.90
CA THR A 123 20.28 6.36 -2.99
C THR A 123 19.82 5.15 -3.80
N GLY A 124 18.85 4.37 -3.30
CA GLY A 124 18.42 3.10 -3.88
C GLY A 124 19.44 1.96 -3.70
N LYS A 125 20.64 2.21 -3.13
CA LYS A 125 21.67 1.18 -2.95
C LYS A 125 21.15 0.04 -2.08
N LYS A 126 21.38 -1.20 -2.53
CA LYS A 126 21.04 -2.41 -1.78
C LYS A 126 21.80 -2.45 -0.45
N ARG A 127 21.09 -2.63 0.66
CA ARG A 127 21.65 -2.85 2.00
C ARG A 127 21.80 -4.34 2.27
N TRP A 128 20.76 -5.10 2.01
CA TRP A 128 20.77 -6.57 2.08
C TRP A 128 19.63 -7.15 1.23
N ALA A 129 19.70 -8.45 0.96
CA ALA A 129 18.65 -9.22 0.32
C ALA A 129 18.57 -10.62 0.92
N ARG A 130 17.37 -11.20 0.99
CA ARG A 130 17.12 -12.57 1.47
C ARG A 130 16.11 -13.27 0.56
N LYS A 131 16.40 -14.52 0.22
CA LYS A 131 15.46 -15.47 -0.37
C LYS A 131 14.79 -16.20 0.79
N LEU A 132 13.46 -16.09 0.92
CA LEU A 132 12.71 -16.59 2.09
C LEU A 132 11.90 -17.85 1.80
N GLY A 133 11.64 -18.10 0.54
CA GLY A 133 10.82 -19.22 0.06
C GLY A 133 10.78 -19.24 -1.47
N SER A 134 9.74 -19.85 -2.04
CA SER A 134 9.54 -19.94 -3.49
C SER A 134 8.44 -19.03 -4.03
N LEU A 135 7.45 -18.66 -3.20
CA LEU A 135 6.35 -17.79 -3.61
C LEU A 135 5.87 -16.91 -2.45
N SER A 136 5.62 -15.63 -2.73
CA SER A 136 5.06 -14.66 -1.79
C SER A 136 4.18 -13.63 -2.50
N ALA A 137 3.18 -13.12 -1.79
CA ALA A 137 2.30 -12.05 -2.24
C ALA A 137 1.83 -11.25 -1.01
N SER A 138 2.73 -10.45 -0.43
CA SER A 138 2.41 -9.63 0.74
C SER A 138 3.34 -8.42 0.85
N THR A 139 2.88 -7.37 1.53
CA THR A 139 3.74 -6.27 1.98
C THR A 139 4.44 -6.65 3.28
N PRO A 140 5.75 -6.45 3.43
CA PRO A 140 6.43 -6.63 4.70
C PRO A 140 5.89 -5.68 5.77
N ALA A 141 5.74 -6.14 7.01
CA ALA A 141 5.49 -5.26 8.16
C ALA A 141 6.79 -5.01 8.93
N VAL A 142 7.02 -3.75 9.32
CA VAL A 142 8.23 -3.34 10.06
C VAL A 142 7.82 -2.72 11.38
N GLU A 143 8.24 -3.33 12.48
CA GLU A 143 8.00 -2.82 13.84
C GLU A 143 9.17 -3.23 14.74
N ASP A 144 9.59 -2.36 15.65
CA ASP A 144 10.61 -2.61 16.72
C ASP A 144 11.88 -3.32 16.22
N GLY A 145 12.44 -2.84 15.10
CA GLY A 145 13.66 -3.38 14.53
C GLY A 145 13.51 -4.78 13.91
N ARG A 146 12.29 -5.23 13.69
CA ARG A 146 11.94 -6.51 13.04
C ARG A 146 11.16 -6.30 11.76
N VAL A 147 11.24 -7.28 10.87
CA VAL A 147 10.49 -7.37 9.61
C VAL A 147 9.75 -8.68 9.59
N TYR A 148 8.44 -8.63 9.37
CA TYR A 148 7.57 -9.79 9.31
C TYR A 148 7.07 -9.97 7.88
N VAL A 149 7.13 -11.20 7.36
CA VAL A 149 6.76 -11.55 5.99
C VAL A 149 5.98 -12.86 5.99
N THR A 150 4.81 -12.87 5.39
CA THR A 150 4.06 -14.09 5.09
C THR A 150 4.42 -14.61 3.71
N LEU A 151 4.44 -15.92 3.55
CA LEU A 151 4.76 -16.61 2.32
C LEU A 151 3.61 -17.51 1.89
N LEU A 152 3.30 -17.47 0.60
CA LEU A 152 2.37 -18.42 -0.04
C LEU A 152 2.95 -19.83 -0.10
N LYS A 153 4.26 -19.92 -0.39
CA LYS A 153 4.96 -21.18 -0.45
C LYS A 153 6.38 -21.03 0.09
N ALA A 154 6.70 -21.81 1.12
CA ALA A 154 8.08 -22.02 1.55
C ALA A 154 8.84 -22.86 0.49
N SER A 155 10.15 -23.04 0.66
CA SER A 155 10.93 -23.90 -0.23
C SER A 155 10.42 -25.36 -0.16
N HIS A 156 9.98 -25.77 1.04
CA HIS A 156 9.33 -27.05 1.29
C HIS A 156 8.05 -26.81 2.09
N GLY A 157 6.97 -27.53 1.76
CA GLY A 157 5.67 -27.45 2.45
C GLY A 157 4.78 -26.29 2.00
N ALA A 158 3.81 -25.95 2.86
CA ALA A 158 2.80 -24.93 2.63
C ALA A 158 3.33 -23.50 2.91
N GLY A 159 2.48 -22.61 3.40
CA GLY A 159 2.84 -21.26 3.77
C GLY A 159 3.77 -21.17 4.99
N ARG A 160 4.31 -20.00 5.19
CA ARG A 160 5.21 -19.71 6.30
C ARG A 160 5.11 -18.24 6.69
N ILE A 161 5.32 -17.92 7.95
CA ILE A 161 5.68 -16.57 8.37
C ILE A 161 7.14 -16.53 8.82
N VAL A 162 7.84 -15.45 8.50
CA VAL A 162 9.26 -15.25 8.80
C VAL A 162 9.43 -13.90 9.49
N CYS A 163 10.18 -13.88 10.59
CA CYS A 163 10.65 -12.67 11.25
C CYS A 163 12.15 -12.49 11.02
N LEU A 164 12.52 -11.30 10.53
CA LEU A 164 13.91 -10.96 10.27
C LEU A 164 14.33 -9.73 11.10
N ARG A 165 15.61 -9.62 11.38
CA ARG A 165 16.20 -8.39 11.91
C ARG A 165 16.26 -7.32 10.83
N PHE A 166 15.73 -6.14 11.11
CA PHE A 166 15.67 -5.03 10.15
C PHE A 166 17.06 -4.58 9.66
N GLY A 167 18.06 -4.61 10.54
CA GLY A 167 19.40 -4.11 10.26
C GLY A 167 20.12 -4.83 9.12
N ASP A 168 20.07 -6.15 9.10
CA ASP A 168 20.88 -7.01 8.21
C ASP A 168 20.07 -8.13 7.52
N GLY A 169 18.78 -8.27 7.85
CA GLY A 169 17.92 -9.31 7.31
C GLY A 169 18.22 -10.72 7.84
N LYS A 170 18.91 -10.87 8.99
CA LYS A 170 19.06 -12.17 9.64
C LYS A 170 17.70 -12.69 10.10
N ILE A 171 17.38 -13.94 9.78
CA ILE A 171 16.16 -14.59 10.27
C ILE A 171 16.29 -14.78 11.78
N LEU A 172 15.32 -14.26 12.52
CA LEU A 172 15.24 -14.39 13.98
C LEU A 172 14.41 -15.61 14.37
N TRP A 173 13.29 -15.78 13.69
CA TRP A 173 12.44 -16.96 13.82
C TRP A 173 11.60 -17.16 12.55
N SER A 174 11.10 -18.36 12.36
CA SER A 174 10.11 -18.66 11.33
C SER A 174 9.16 -19.75 11.81
N LYS A 175 7.91 -19.71 11.35
CA LYS A 175 6.87 -20.69 11.68
C LYS A 175 6.21 -21.19 10.41
N ALA A 176 6.17 -22.51 10.26
CA ALA A 176 5.38 -23.15 9.21
C ALA A 176 3.88 -22.95 9.52
N LEU A 177 3.08 -22.79 8.49
CA LEU A 177 1.64 -22.67 8.57
C LEU A 177 1.00 -23.93 7.96
N SER A 178 -0.21 -24.24 8.40
CA SER A 178 -1.00 -25.35 7.84
C SER A 178 -1.48 -25.08 6.41
N SER A 179 -1.48 -23.81 5.99
CA SER A 179 -1.95 -23.34 4.68
C SER A 179 -1.13 -22.15 4.19
N ARG A 180 -1.31 -21.81 2.92
CA ARG A 180 -0.73 -20.64 2.26
C ARG A 180 -1.20 -19.34 2.94
N SER A 181 -0.37 -18.28 2.87
CA SER A 181 -0.75 -16.94 3.35
C SER A 181 -0.23 -15.85 2.41
N GLU A 182 -1.15 -15.06 1.88
CA GLU A 182 -0.87 -13.81 1.15
C GLU A 182 -1.33 -12.56 1.94
N SER A 183 -1.90 -12.77 3.12
CA SER A 183 -2.30 -11.69 4.03
C SER A 183 -1.07 -10.94 4.54
N SER A 184 -0.97 -9.63 4.28
CA SER A 184 0.13 -8.81 4.80
C SER A 184 0.02 -8.70 6.33
N PRO A 185 1.13 -8.87 7.07
CA PRO A 185 1.09 -8.88 8.52
C PRO A 185 0.75 -7.51 9.13
N LEU A 186 -0.03 -7.52 10.21
CA LEU A 186 -0.28 -6.39 11.09
C LEU A 186 0.44 -6.64 12.42
N VAL A 187 1.20 -5.66 12.92
CA VAL A 187 1.83 -5.75 14.24
C VAL A 187 1.10 -4.85 15.23
N HIS A 188 0.70 -5.42 16.37
CA HIS A 188 0.00 -4.68 17.41
C HIS A 188 0.23 -5.32 18.80
N ASN A 189 0.58 -4.50 19.78
CA ASN A 189 0.78 -4.90 21.19
C ASN A 189 1.60 -6.19 21.36
N GLY A 190 2.78 -6.24 20.71
CA GLY A 190 3.69 -7.39 20.79
C GLY A 190 3.24 -8.63 20.01
N ARG A 191 2.17 -8.54 19.20
CA ARG A 191 1.67 -9.61 18.35
C ARG A 191 1.85 -9.29 16.87
N VAL A 192 2.10 -10.30 16.07
CA VAL A 192 1.98 -10.27 14.61
C VAL A 192 0.73 -11.04 14.21
N ILE A 193 -0.19 -10.38 13.48
CA ILE A 193 -1.53 -10.87 13.17
C ILE A 193 -1.67 -10.94 11.64
N PHE A 194 -2.15 -12.05 11.11
CA PHE A 194 -2.32 -12.29 9.67
C PHE A 194 -3.30 -13.43 9.40
N GLY A 195 -3.89 -13.42 8.20
CA GLY A 195 -4.78 -14.49 7.74
C GLY A 195 -4.07 -15.57 6.95
N SER A 196 -4.72 -16.69 6.75
CA SER A 196 -4.29 -17.76 5.84
C SER A 196 -5.41 -18.21 4.90
N GLU A 197 -5.04 -18.84 3.79
CA GLU A 197 -6.01 -19.40 2.83
C GLU A 197 -6.80 -20.60 3.40
N GLY A 198 -6.30 -21.23 4.47
CA GLY A 198 -7.06 -22.21 5.25
C GLY A 198 -8.11 -21.63 6.18
N GLY A 199 -8.36 -20.30 6.11
CA GLY A 199 -9.41 -19.66 6.90
C GLY A 199 -9.03 -19.39 8.36
N THR A 200 -7.76 -19.46 8.72
CA THR A 200 -7.29 -19.18 10.07
C THR A 200 -6.68 -17.77 10.14
N LEU A 201 -7.19 -16.94 11.06
CA LEU A 201 -6.50 -15.75 11.52
C LEU A 201 -5.57 -16.16 12.66
N TYR A 202 -4.29 -15.83 12.51
CA TYR A 202 -3.25 -16.10 13.52
C TYR A 202 -2.88 -14.82 14.25
N ALA A 203 -2.64 -14.93 15.55
CA ALA A 203 -1.89 -13.95 16.33
C ALA A 203 -0.74 -14.66 17.02
N LEU A 204 0.48 -14.26 16.69
CA LEU A 204 1.70 -14.83 17.22
C LEU A 204 2.43 -13.78 18.05
N ASP A 205 3.10 -14.21 19.12
CA ASP A 205 4.07 -13.35 19.81
C ASP A 205 5.13 -12.86 18.83
N ALA A 206 5.29 -11.56 18.70
CA ALA A 206 6.15 -10.94 17.72
C ALA A 206 7.64 -11.20 17.94
N LYS A 207 8.05 -11.53 19.17
CA LYS A 207 9.46 -11.80 19.54
C LYS A 207 9.85 -13.25 19.26
N SER A 208 8.99 -14.19 19.61
CA SER A 208 9.28 -15.64 19.58
C SER A 208 8.60 -16.41 18.45
N GLY A 209 7.52 -15.88 17.85
CA GLY A 209 6.70 -16.59 16.87
C GLY A 209 5.79 -17.68 17.46
N LYS A 210 5.70 -17.78 18.79
CA LYS A 210 4.74 -18.67 19.46
C LYS A 210 3.31 -18.18 19.20
N THR A 211 2.38 -19.13 19.02
CA THR A 211 0.96 -18.79 18.84
C THR A 211 0.36 -18.34 20.17
N ASP A 212 -0.21 -17.12 20.19
CA ASP A 212 -1.00 -16.64 21.32
C ASP A 212 -2.44 -17.10 21.21
N TRP A 213 -3.06 -16.85 20.05
CA TRP A 213 -4.40 -17.28 19.74
C TRP A 213 -4.62 -17.46 18.22
N THR A 214 -5.67 -18.17 17.87
CA THR A 214 -6.15 -18.32 16.50
C THR A 214 -7.66 -18.14 16.44
N TYR A 215 -8.17 -17.77 15.26
CA TYR A 215 -9.60 -17.65 14.99
C TYR A 215 -9.93 -18.29 13.64
N GLY A 216 -10.94 -19.15 13.59
CA GLY A 216 -11.44 -19.77 12.37
C GLY A 216 -12.52 -18.92 11.70
N ALA A 217 -12.32 -18.52 10.43
CA ALA A 217 -13.27 -17.72 9.67
C ALA A 217 -14.22 -18.54 8.78
N GLY A 218 -13.97 -19.85 8.63
CA GLY A 218 -14.76 -20.72 7.76
C GLY A 218 -14.50 -20.52 6.26
N GLY A 219 -13.57 -19.64 5.87
CA GLY A 219 -13.18 -19.38 4.48
C GLY A 219 -11.84 -18.67 4.40
N ALA A 220 -11.16 -18.73 3.25
CA ALA A 220 -9.83 -18.16 3.05
C ALA A 220 -9.78 -16.67 3.44
N ILE A 221 -8.76 -16.29 4.23
CA ILE A 221 -8.47 -14.90 4.61
C ILE A 221 -7.27 -14.44 3.80
N LYS A 222 -7.51 -13.70 2.72
CA LYS A 222 -6.48 -13.19 1.81
C LYS A 222 -6.09 -11.75 2.13
N GLY A 223 -7.07 -10.90 2.44
CA GLY A 223 -6.83 -9.53 2.88
C GLY A 223 -6.07 -9.45 4.20
N SER A 224 -5.44 -8.31 4.44
CA SER A 224 -4.79 -8.02 5.73
C SER A 224 -5.83 -7.74 6.81
N PRO A 225 -5.61 -8.16 8.07
CA PRO A 225 -6.48 -7.74 9.17
C PRO A 225 -6.30 -6.24 9.42
N THR A 226 -7.42 -5.55 9.63
CA THR A 226 -7.49 -4.11 9.88
C THR A 226 -7.86 -3.91 11.34
N LEU A 227 -7.18 -3.01 12.02
CA LEU A 227 -7.39 -2.73 13.44
C LEU A 227 -8.01 -1.35 13.64
N SER A 228 -9.14 -1.31 14.32
CA SER A 228 -9.73 -0.06 14.80
C SER A 228 -9.05 0.45 16.09
N HIS A 229 -9.32 1.69 16.43
CA HIS A 229 -8.75 2.32 17.62
C HIS A 229 -9.15 1.63 18.93
N ASP A 230 -10.34 1.06 18.99
CA ASP A 230 -10.91 0.33 20.14
C ASP A 230 -10.45 -1.14 20.25
N GLY A 231 -9.46 -1.54 19.42
CA GLY A 231 -8.82 -2.85 19.51
C GLY A 231 -9.62 -3.99 18.85
N VAL A 232 -10.46 -3.67 17.88
CA VAL A 232 -11.20 -4.65 17.09
C VAL A 232 -10.53 -4.86 15.73
N LEU A 233 -10.33 -6.12 15.37
CA LEU A 233 -9.83 -6.56 14.06
C LEU A 233 -11.00 -6.81 13.12
N TYR A 234 -10.92 -6.25 11.92
CA TYR A 234 -11.89 -6.49 10.84
C TYR A 234 -11.18 -7.08 9.64
N PHE A 235 -11.80 -8.08 9.03
CA PHE A 235 -11.31 -8.72 7.80
C PHE A 235 -12.44 -9.42 7.06
N GLY A 236 -12.27 -9.54 5.75
CA GLY A 236 -13.15 -10.33 4.91
C GLY A 236 -12.62 -11.74 4.72
N ALA A 237 -13.53 -12.68 4.49
CA ALA A 237 -13.21 -14.06 4.16
C ALA A 237 -13.93 -14.51 2.90
N TYR A 238 -13.42 -15.56 2.27
CA TYR A 238 -14.11 -16.24 1.17
C TYR A 238 -15.41 -16.87 1.69
N GLY A 239 -16.42 -16.97 0.84
CA GLY A 239 -17.78 -17.29 1.27
C GLY A 239 -18.62 -16.08 1.64
N GLY A 240 -18.09 -14.86 1.46
CA GLY A 240 -18.82 -13.59 1.55
C GLY A 240 -19.06 -13.09 2.97
N SER A 241 -18.27 -13.51 3.94
CA SER A 241 -18.38 -13.07 5.33
C SER A 241 -17.34 -12.01 5.68
N VAL A 242 -17.76 -11.02 6.47
CA VAL A 242 -16.91 -10.06 7.18
C VAL A 242 -16.95 -10.39 8.66
N HIS A 243 -15.81 -10.31 9.31
CA HIS A 243 -15.63 -10.69 10.71
C HIS A 243 -15.10 -9.51 11.50
N ALA A 244 -15.58 -9.37 12.75
CA ALA A 244 -15.02 -8.52 13.79
C ALA A 244 -14.56 -9.41 14.95
N VAL A 245 -13.27 -9.27 15.30
CA VAL A 245 -12.61 -10.11 16.30
C VAL A 245 -11.81 -9.22 17.24
N ARG A 246 -11.83 -9.49 18.53
CA ARG A 246 -11.09 -8.73 19.52
C ARG A 246 -9.58 -9.03 19.40
N ALA A 247 -8.76 -8.01 19.24
CA ALA A 247 -7.33 -8.18 18.96
C ALA A 247 -6.53 -8.80 20.12
N ARG A 248 -7.00 -8.65 21.37
CA ARG A 248 -6.27 -9.14 22.55
C ARG A 248 -6.32 -10.66 22.73
N ASP A 249 -7.44 -11.30 22.32
CA ASP A 249 -7.72 -12.70 22.65
C ASP A 249 -8.36 -13.51 21.50
N GLY A 250 -8.65 -12.89 20.36
CA GLY A 250 -9.27 -13.56 19.23
C GLY A 250 -10.76 -13.84 19.39
N ALA A 251 -11.41 -13.32 20.44
CA ALA A 251 -12.85 -13.53 20.64
C ALA A 251 -13.68 -12.88 19.54
N ARG A 252 -14.63 -13.63 18.99
CA ARG A 252 -15.56 -13.14 17.97
C ARG A 252 -16.51 -12.11 18.57
N ILE A 253 -16.55 -10.91 17.98
CA ILE A 253 -17.55 -9.89 18.29
C ILE A 253 -18.78 -10.12 17.41
N TRP A 254 -18.56 -10.16 16.10
CA TRP A 254 -19.59 -10.56 15.13
C TRP A 254 -18.97 -11.18 13.87
N SER A 255 -19.80 -11.92 13.13
CA SER A 255 -19.52 -12.37 11.77
C SER A 255 -20.80 -12.23 10.96
N LYS A 256 -20.75 -11.58 9.81
CA LYS A 256 -21.90 -11.32 8.94
C LYS A 256 -21.57 -11.65 7.50
N ARG A 257 -22.43 -12.45 6.87
CA ARG A 257 -22.41 -12.65 5.42
C ARG A 257 -23.00 -11.40 4.75
N ALA A 258 -22.23 -10.73 3.92
CA ALA A 258 -22.62 -9.49 3.28
C ALA A 258 -22.55 -9.58 1.74
N ALA A 259 -21.56 -10.28 1.21
CA ALA A 259 -21.37 -10.43 -0.22
C ALA A 259 -22.06 -11.68 -0.76
N GLY A 260 -22.57 -11.58 -2.00
CA GLY A 260 -23.30 -12.63 -2.70
C GLY A 260 -24.78 -12.71 -2.33
N GLY A 261 -25.58 -13.24 -3.26
CA GLY A 261 -26.99 -13.56 -3.05
C GLY A 261 -27.19 -15.04 -2.72
N LEU A 262 -28.46 -15.48 -2.68
CA LEU A 262 -28.83 -16.87 -2.39
C LEU A 262 -28.15 -17.90 -3.32
N LEU A 263 -27.96 -17.54 -4.60
CA LEU A 263 -27.40 -18.40 -5.65
C LEU A 263 -26.06 -17.90 -6.21
N ARG A 264 -25.55 -16.75 -5.77
CA ARG A 264 -24.27 -16.17 -6.22
C ARG A 264 -23.33 -16.02 -5.03
N GLY A 265 -22.20 -16.72 -5.06
CA GLY A 265 -21.13 -16.54 -4.09
C GLY A 265 -20.39 -15.23 -4.34
N GLY A 266 -20.15 -14.43 -3.30
CA GLY A 266 -19.20 -13.33 -3.30
C GLY A 266 -18.09 -13.63 -2.32
N ASN A 267 -16.86 -13.20 -2.64
CA ASN A 267 -15.70 -13.36 -1.78
C ASN A 267 -15.10 -12.00 -1.45
N PHE A 268 -14.63 -11.84 -0.22
CA PHE A 268 -13.85 -10.70 0.18
C PHE A 268 -12.36 -10.99 0.03
N TYR A 269 -11.79 -10.52 -1.07
CA TYR A 269 -10.35 -10.55 -1.30
C TYR A 269 -9.66 -9.32 -0.71
N ALA A 270 -10.32 -8.17 -0.81
CA ALA A 270 -9.79 -6.88 -0.40
C ALA A 270 -9.51 -6.81 1.11
N THR A 271 -8.53 -6.00 1.47
CA THR A 271 -8.33 -5.56 2.85
C THR A 271 -9.41 -4.53 3.21
N ALA A 272 -10.08 -4.73 4.34
CA ALA A 272 -11.02 -3.75 4.87
C ALA A 272 -10.33 -2.42 5.24
N ALA A 273 -11.06 -1.31 5.22
CA ALA A 273 -10.65 -0.06 5.83
C ALA A 273 -11.69 0.37 6.87
N VAL A 274 -11.26 0.96 7.98
CA VAL A 274 -12.15 1.35 9.07
C VAL A 274 -12.11 2.86 9.31
N ALA A 275 -13.27 3.48 9.21
CA ALA A 275 -13.44 4.90 9.49
C ALA A 275 -14.92 5.21 9.80
N TYR A 276 -15.19 6.27 10.54
CA TYR A 276 -16.56 6.78 10.78
C TYR A 276 -17.53 5.73 11.37
N GLY A 277 -17.04 4.80 12.20
CA GLY A 277 -17.84 3.70 12.73
C GLY A 277 -18.27 2.67 11.68
N ARG A 278 -17.60 2.63 10.55
CA ARG A 278 -17.89 1.76 9.40
C ARG A 278 -16.66 0.95 8.96
N VAL A 279 -16.93 -0.19 8.36
CA VAL A 279 -15.99 -1.04 7.66
C VAL A 279 -16.27 -0.93 6.16
N TYR A 280 -15.29 -0.54 5.37
CA TYR A 280 -15.39 -0.41 3.91
C TYR A 280 -14.57 -1.51 3.25
N ILE A 281 -15.19 -2.26 2.32
CA ILE A 281 -14.52 -3.41 1.69
C ILE A 281 -15.11 -3.71 0.32
N GLY A 282 -14.26 -4.06 -0.64
CA GLY A 282 -14.67 -4.52 -1.96
C GLY A 282 -14.87 -6.03 -2.03
N ALA A 283 -15.74 -6.51 -2.91
CA ALA A 283 -16.04 -7.92 -3.07
C ALA A 283 -16.07 -8.38 -4.54
N THR A 284 -16.00 -9.69 -4.74
CA THR A 284 -16.02 -10.32 -6.08
C THR A 284 -17.43 -10.44 -6.67
N ASP A 285 -18.48 -10.03 -5.97
CA ASP A 285 -19.81 -9.85 -6.52
C ASP A 285 -20.00 -8.51 -7.26
N GLY A 286 -18.92 -7.75 -7.39
CA GLY A 286 -18.90 -6.46 -8.07
C GLY A 286 -19.33 -5.28 -7.22
N ARG A 287 -19.41 -5.44 -5.90
CA ARG A 287 -19.84 -4.37 -4.99
C ARG A 287 -18.73 -3.85 -4.11
N ALA A 288 -18.83 -2.55 -3.84
CA ALA A 288 -18.18 -1.91 -2.72
C ALA A 288 -19.16 -1.80 -1.56
N TYR A 289 -18.78 -2.28 -0.39
CA TYR A 289 -19.63 -2.35 0.82
C TYR A 289 -19.19 -1.36 1.89
N SER A 290 -20.16 -0.85 2.62
CA SER A 290 -19.98 -0.22 3.93
C SER A 290 -20.85 -0.96 4.96
N LEU A 291 -20.19 -1.46 6.00
CA LEU A 291 -20.86 -2.15 7.11
C LEU A 291 -20.70 -1.36 8.41
N SER A 292 -21.64 -1.50 9.34
CA SER A 292 -21.47 -1.03 10.70
C SER A 292 -20.29 -1.75 11.38
N ALA A 293 -19.36 -1.01 11.93
CA ALA A 293 -18.26 -1.58 12.70
C ALA A 293 -18.76 -2.25 14.00
N LYS A 294 -19.89 -1.79 14.55
CA LYS A 294 -20.46 -2.28 15.80
C LYS A 294 -21.08 -3.68 15.68
N ASP A 295 -21.85 -3.92 14.61
CA ASP A 295 -22.71 -5.11 14.50
C ASP A 295 -22.70 -5.78 13.11
N GLY A 296 -21.97 -5.24 12.15
CA GLY A 296 -21.80 -5.78 10.81
C GLY A 296 -23.01 -5.62 9.89
N ARG A 297 -24.05 -4.84 10.26
CA ARG A 297 -25.17 -4.52 9.35
C ARG A 297 -24.65 -3.75 8.14
N VAL A 298 -25.09 -4.14 6.93
CA VAL A 298 -24.79 -3.41 5.71
C VAL A 298 -25.47 -2.05 5.74
N ALA A 299 -24.68 -0.99 5.68
CA ALA A 299 -25.18 0.37 5.60
C ALA A 299 -25.50 0.76 4.17
N TRP A 300 -24.58 0.44 3.29
CA TRP A 300 -24.78 0.56 1.85
C TRP A 300 -23.87 -0.42 1.09
N ALA A 301 -24.29 -0.76 -0.11
CA ALA A 301 -23.45 -1.42 -1.08
C ALA A 301 -23.66 -0.75 -2.44
N HIS A 302 -22.56 -0.39 -3.11
CA HIS A 302 -22.59 0.22 -4.44
C HIS A 302 -22.18 -0.80 -5.48
N GLN A 303 -23.04 -1.03 -6.49
CA GLN A 303 -22.79 -1.95 -7.58
C GLN A 303 -21.87 -1.31 -8.61
N THR A 304 -20.75 -1.98 -8.92
CA THR A 304 -19.87 -1.68 -10.05
C THR A 304 -20.08 -2.70 -11.17
N GLY A 305 -19.50 -2.46 -12.34
CA GLY A 305 -19.67 -3.36 -13.48
C GLY A 305 -18.93 -4.70 -13.36
N ARG A 306 -17.96 -4.85 -12.44
CA ARG A 306 -17.15 -6.06 -12.23
C ARG A 306 -16.58 -6.12 -10.82
N TYR A 307 -15.74 -7.14 -10.55
CA TYR A 307 -15.08 -7.39 -9.28
C TYR A 307 -14.41 -6.15 -8.68
N VAL A 308 -14.55 -5.95 -7.38
CA VAL A 308 -13.84 -4.94 -6.60
C VAL A 308 -12.80 -5.65 -5.72
N TYR A 309 -11.62 -5.91 -6.27
CA TYR A 309 -10.47 -6.44 -5.51
C TYR A 309 -9.74 -5.35 -4.73
N SER A 310 -9.95 -4.12 -5.12
CA SER A 310 -9.35 -2.94 -4.52
C SER A 310 -9.80 -2.76 -3.07
N SER A 311 -8.84 -2.57 -2.15
CA SER A 311 -9.12 -2.08 -0.81
C SER A 311 -9.51 -0.60 -0.87
N ALA A 312 -10.31 -0.14 0.09
CA ALA A 312 -10.73 1.25 0.14
C ALA A 312 -9.60 2.22 0.54
N ALA A 313 -9.57 3.41 -0.06
CA ALA A 313 -8.90 4.56 0.53
C ALA A 313 -9.94 5.57 1.03
N ILE A 314 -9.71 6.24 2.16
CA ILE A 314 -10.69 7.09 2.80
C ILE A 314 -10.09 8.43 3.19
N LYS A 315 -10.78 9.53 2.86
CA LYS A 315 -10.37 10.88 3.26
C LYS A 315 -11.58 11.78 3.51
N ASN A 316 -11.49 12.60 4.54
CA ASN A 316 -12.40 13.75 4.66
C ASN A 316 -11.90 14.84 3.70
N VAL A 317 -12.66 15.10 2.65
CA VAL A 317 -12.31 16.06 1.60
C VAL A 317 -12.94 17.42 1.91
N LYS A 318 -12.09 18.44 2.07
CA LYS A 318 -12.53 19.79 2.40
C LYS A 318 -13.64 20.28 1.47
N GLY A 319 -14.76 20.72 2.04
CA GLY A 319 -15.94 21.20 1.31
C GLY A 319 -16.79 20.11 0.64
N ARG A 320 -16.45 18.82 0.81
CA ARG A 320 -17.19 17.67 0.24
C ARG A 320 -17.54 16.58 1.25
N GLY A 321 -16.94 16.63 2.44
CA GLY A 321 -17.12 15.64 3.48
C GLY A 321 -16.32 14.35 3.28
N PRO A 322 -16.63 13.31 4.05
CA PRO A 322 -15.99 12.01 3.98
C PRO A 322 -16.24 11.30 2.65
N MET A 323 -15.18 10.88 1.98
CA MET A 323 -15.23 10.14 0.72
C MET A 323 -14.44 8.84 0.82
N VAL A 324 -14.91 7.83 0.10
CA VAL A 324 -14.24 6.53 -0.05
C VAL A 324 -13.95 6.27 -1.52
N PHE A 325 -12.79 5.68 -1.82
CA PHE A 325 -12.27 5.50 -3.16
C PHE A 325 -11.96 4.03 -3.41
N PHE A 326 -12.42 3.52 -4.56
CA PHE A 326 -12.21 2.14 -5.01
C PHE A 326 -11.86 2.07 -6.49
N GLY A 327 -11.07 1.07 -6.87
CA GLY A 327 -10.93 0.65 -8.26
C GLY A 327 -11.77 -0.58 -8.55
N SER A 328 -12.25 -0.74 -9.78
CA SER A 328 -12.99 -1.92 -10.21
C SER A 328 -12.37 -2.55 -11.47
N TYR A 329 -12.61 -3.83 -11.65
CA TYR A 329 -12.24 -4.57 -12.86
C TYR A 329 -13.06 -4.15 -14.10
N ASP A 330 -14.08 -3.31 -13.94
CA ASP A 330 -14.79 -2.67 -15.05
C ASP A 330 -13.99 -1.53 -15.71
N GLY A 331 -12.80 -1.21 -15.16
CA GLY A 331 -11.94 -0.15 -15.66
C GLY A 331 -12.31 1.24 -15.15
N THR A 332 -13.17 1.32 -14.16
CA THR A 332 -13.62 2.58 -13.56
C THR A 332 -13.05 2.73 -12.15
N PHE A 333 -12.59 3.92 -11.86
CA PHE A 333 -12.22 4.36 -10.52
C PHE A 333 -13.37 5.17 -9.92
N TYR A 334 -13.84 4.77 -8.75
CA TYR A 334 -15.01 5.32 -8.07
C TYR A 334 -14.62 6.16 -6.88
N ALA A 335 -15.23 7.32 -6.73
CA ALA A 335 -15.24 8.12 -5.52
C ALA A 335 -16.68 8.24 -5.00
N LEU A 336 -16.93 7.66 -3.86
CA LEU A 336 -18.26 7.58 -3.27
C LEU A 336 -18.31 8.45 -2.00
N ASP A 337 -19.49 8.94 -1.70
CA ASP A 337 -19.78 9.48 -0.40
C ASP A 337 -19.68 8.37 0.67
N ALA A 338 -18.86 8.56 1.70
CA ALA A 338 -18.61 7.49 2.67
C ALA A 338 -19.85 7.16 3.54
N ARG A 339 -20.76 8.11 3.74
CA ARG A 339 -21.99 7.92 4.53
C ARG A 339 -23.05 7.13 3.74
N SER A 340 -23.29 7.54 2.48
CA SER A 340 -24.43 7.08 1.69
C SER A 340 -24.10 6.10 0.58
N GLY A 341 -22.82 5.97 0.18
CA GLY A 341 -22.41 5.18 -0.98
C GLY A 341 -22.71 5.83 -2.33
N LYS A 342 -23.33 7.03 -2.35
CA LYS A 342 -23.63 7.74 -3.60
C LYS A 342 -22.38 8.17 -4.32
N VAL A 343 -22.35 8.02 -5.65
CA VAL A 343 -21.24 8.44 -6.50
C VAL A 343 -21.05 9.95 -6.42
N ARG A 344 -19.86 10.38 -6.09
CA ARG A 344 -19.43 11.79 -6.14
C ARG A 344 -18.78 12.12 -7.47
N TRP A 345 -17.95 11.23 -7.96
CA TRP A 345 -17.37 11.26 -9.30
C TRP A 345 -16.78 9.89 -9.66
N THR A 346 -16.57 9.68 -10.94
CA THR A 346 -15.88 8.50 -11.49
C THR A 346 -14.80 8.93 -12.47
N HIS A 347 -13.84 8.04 -12.71
CA HIS A 347 -12.83 8.20 -13.76
C HIS A 347 -12.63 6.89 -14.49
N ARG A 348 -12.86 6.87 -15.80
CA ARG A 348 -12.60 5.70 -16.65
C ARG A 348 -11.12 5.63 -17.00
N SER A 349 -10.48 4.55 -16.61
CA SER A 349 -9.05 4.30 -16.87
C SER A 349 -8.82 3.63 -18.23
N GLY A 350 -9.74 2.77 -18.64
CA GLY A 350 -9.65 1.98 -19.86
C GLY A 350 -9.10 0.57 -19.66
N GLY A 351 -8.42 0.28 -18.54
CA GLY A 351 -7.96 -1.06 -18.16
C GLY A 351 -8.44 -1.44 -16.76
N LYS A 352 -8.27 -2.72 -16.39
CA LYS A 352 -8.67 -3.24 -15.08
C LYS A 352 -7.90 -2.53 -13.95
N ILE A 353 -8.60 -2.13 -12.90
CA ILE A 353 -8.01 -1.58 -11.69
C ILE A 353 -8.11 -2.63 -10.59
N SER A 354 -7.01 -3.33 -10.31
CA SER A 354 -6.92 -4.37 -9.29
C SER A 354 -6.39 -3.84 -7.97
N GLY A 355 -5.39 -3.00 -8.05
CA GLY A 355 -4.66 -2.50 -6.90
C GLY A 355 -5.44 -1.50 -6.07
N SER A 356 -5.02 -1.38 -4.83
CA SER A 356 -5.69 -0.54 -3.85
C SER A 356 -5.19 0.90 -3.93
N PRO A 357 -6.06 1.90 -4.00
CA PRO A 357 -5.63 3.29 -4.11
C PRO A 357 -4.88 3.76 -2.87
N THR A 358 -4.05 4.77 -3.08
CA THR A 358 -3.31 5.45 -2.00
C THR A 358 -3.50 6.95 -2.13
N ILE A 359 -3.84 7.63 -1.05
CA ILE A 359 -3.97 9.08 -1.01
C ILE A 359 -2.68 9.68 -0.43
N VAL A 360 -2.09 10.65 -1.16
CA VAL A 360 -0.97 11.46 -0.67
C VAL A 360 -1.32 12.92 -0.86
N GLY A 361 -1.53 13.63 0.24
CA GLY A 361 -2.09 14.98 0.22
C GLY A 361 -3.49 14.99 -0.41
N ASP A 362 -3.69 15.79 -1.45
CA ASP A 362 -4.97 15.92 -2.15
C ASP A 362 -5.04 15.15 -3.47
N ILE A 363 -4.17 14.17 -3.64
CA ILE A 363 -4.14 13.29 -4.82
C ILE A 363 -4.38 11.84 -4.37
N VAL A 364 -5.35 11.19 -4.99
CA VAL A 364 -5.56 9.74 -4.89
C VAL A 364 -4.93 9.07 -6.11
N TYR A 365 -4.06 8.09 -5.84
CA TYR A 365 -3.33 7.35 -6.86
C TYR A 365 -3.90 5.95 -6.99
N TYR A 366 -3.99 5.46 -8.23
CA TYR A 366 -4.29 4.06 -8.55
C TYR A 366 -3.40 3.57 -9.69
N ALA A 367 -3.26 2.26 -9.82
CA ALA A 367 -2.58 1.63 -10.95
C ALA A 367 -3.61 0.98 -11.88
N ASP A 368 -3.45 1.20 -13.17
CA ASP A 368 -4.19 0.52 -14.23
C ASP A 368 -3.38 -0.68 -14.70
N LEU A 369 -3.84 -1.88 -14.35
CA LEU A 369 -3.15 -3.13 -14.65
C LEU A 369 -3.10 -3.39 -16.17
N GLY A 370 -4.17 -3.06 -16.91
CA GLY A 370 -4.25 -3.31 -18.36
C GLY A 370 -3.31 -2.42 -19.16
N ARG A 371 -3.12 -1.16 -18.73
CA ARG A 371 -2.27 -0.17 -19.37
C ARG A 371 -0.88 -0.07 -18.77
N ALA A 372 -0.64 -0.71 -17.63
CA ALA A 372 0.61 -0.67 -16.86
C ALA A 372 1.05 0.77 -16.48
N ILE A 373 0.10 1.64 -16.14
CA ILE A 373 0.34 3.03 -15.74
C ILE A 373 -0.13 3.30 -14.31
N THR A 374 0.45 4.31 -13.68
CA THR A 374 -0.06 4.89 -12.43
C THR A 374 -0.70 6.24 -12.73
N VAL A 375 -1.91 6.43 -12.26
CA VAL A 375 -2.69 7.67 -12.42
C VAL A 375 -2.95 8.27 -11.05
N GLY A 376 -2.82 9.60 -10.95
CA GLY A 376 -3.17 10.37 -9.75
C GLY A 376 -4.29 11.37 -10.08
N LEU A 377 -5.35 11.32 -9.30
CA LEU A 377 -6.54 12.16 -9.45
C LEU A 377 -6.69 13.11 -8.27
N LYS A 378 -7.15 14.33 -8.51
CA LYS A 378 -7.54 15.25 -7.42
C LYS A 378 -8.71 14.64 -6.65
N VAL A 379 -8.56 14.41 -5.35
CA VAL A 379 -9.58 13.75 -4.50
C VAL A 379 -10.96 14.41 -4.58
N GLY A 380 -11.01 15.75 -4.71
CA GLY A 380 -12.29 16.49 -4.76
C GLY A 380 -13.00 16.47 -6.11
N SER A 381 -12.34 16.16 -7.22
CA SER A 381 -12.93 16.37 -8.57
C SER A 381 -12.69 15.24 -9.56
N GLY A 382 -11.83 14.28 -9.26
CA GLY A 382 -11.45 13.23 -10.21
C GLY A 382 -10.60 13.70 -11.40
N LYS A 383 -10.20 14.98 -11.45
CA LYS A 383 -9.34 15.50 -12.52
C LYS A 383 -7.94 14.92 -12.42
N VAL A 384 -7.40 14.46 -13.56
CA VAL A 384 -6.02 13.92 -13.63
C VAL A 384 -5.02 15.02 -13.23
N ALA A 385 -4.15 14.68 -12.28
CA ALA A 385 -3.07 15.52 -11.80
C ALA A 385 -1.68 14.87 -11.94
N PHE A 386 -1.67 13.56 -12.18
CA PHE A 386 -0.45 12.78 -12.34
C PHE A 386 -0.72 11.58 -13.26
N GLN A 387 0.24 11.28 -14.13
CA GLN A 387 0.31 10.04 -14.88
C GLN A 387 1.76 9.65 -15.05
N TYR A 388 2.05 8.35 -14.97
CA TYR A 388 3.39 7.82 -15.17
C TYR A 388 3.32 6.40 -15.76
N ASP A 389 4.17 6.12 -16.75
CA ASP A 389 4.15 4.85 -17.50
C ASP A 389 4.88 3.72 -16.74
N ILE A 390 4.54 3.59 -15.49
CA ILE A 390 4.88 2.49 -14.59
C ILE A 390 3.67 2.28 -13.69
N GLY A 391 3.15 1.08 -13.65
CA GLY A 391 2.06 0.66 -12.79
C GLY A 391 1.87 -0.84 -12.93
N ALA A 392 1.24 -1.44 -11.94
CA ALA A 392 0.83 -2.83 -11.98
C ALA A 392 -0.39 -3.00 -11.06
N TYR A 393 -0.17 -3.59 -9.89
CA TYR A 393 -1.23 -3.85 -8.93
C TYR A 393 -1.43 -2.68 -7.96
N ASP A 394 -0.38 -2.26 -7.27
CA ASP A 394 -0.45 -1.15 -6.32
C ASP A 394 0.25 0.11 -6.85
N PRO A 395 -0.32 1.31 -6.64
CA PRO A 395 0.16 2.51 -7.31
C PRO A 395 1.47 3.03 -6.70
N ILE A 396 1.41 3.51 -5.47
CA ILE A 396 2.54 4.20 -4.86
C ILE A 396 2.58 4.01 -3.34
N VAL A 397 3.78 4.20 -2.77
CA VAL A 397 3.98 4.66 -1.40
C VAL A 397 4.80 5.94 -1.42
N SER A 398 4.81 6.71 -0.33
CA SER A 398 5.52 8.00 -0.25
C SER A 398 6.27 8.14 1.07
N ASP A 399 7.34 8.92 1.06
CA ASP A 399 8.07 9.38 2.26
C ASP A 399 7.76 10.84 2.63
N GLY A 400 6.73 11.42 2.01
CA GLY A 400 6.36 12.83 2.19
C GLY A 400 7.13 13.79 1.30
N VAL A 401 8.11 13.31 0.54
CA VAL A 401 8.96 14.10 -0.36
C VAL A 401 8.99 13.49 -1.76
N ASN A 402 9.12 12.18 -1.83
CA ASN A 402 9.22 11.39 -3.06
C ASN A 402 8.04 10.44 -3.19
N LEU A 403 7.79 9.97 -4.40
CA LEU A 403 6.85 8.90 -4.70
C LEU A 403 7.63 7.65 -5.11
N TYR A 404 7.23 6.48 -4.61
CA TYR A 404 7.84 5.20 -4.94
C TYR A 404 6.80 4.36 -5.67
N LEU A 405 7.04 4.10 -6.96
CA LEU A 405 6.13 3.37 -7.84
C LEU A 405 6.57 1.92 -7.96
N THR A 406 5.63 1.02 -7.77
CA THR A 406 5.80 -0.40 -8.04
C THR A 406 5.30 -0.72 -9.44
N GLY A 407 6.19 -1.17 -10.32
CA GLY A 407 5.82 -1.74 -11.62
C GLY A 407 5.86 -3.26 -11.56
N ASN A 408 5.48 -3.95 -12.64
CA ASN A 408 5.44 -5.41 -12.69
C ASN A 408 6.71 -6.09 -12.14
N ARG A 409 7.89 -5.57 -12.52
CA ARG A 409 9.19 -6.09 -12.04
C ARG A 409 10.15 -4.95 -11.72
N SER A 410 9.65 -3.86 -11.13
CA SER A 410 10.51 -2.71 -10.84
C SER A 410 10.02 -1.92 -9.63
N LEU A 411 10.96 -1.22 -9.02
CA LEU A 411 10.71 -0.19 -8.03
C LEU A 411 11.40 1.10 -8.49
N THR A 412 10.63 2.18 -8.61
CA THR A 412 11.12 3.47 -9.10
C THR A 412 10.84 4.55 -8.07
N ALA A 413 11.87 5.27 -7.65
CA ALA A 413 11.71 6.49 -6.86
C ALA A 413 11.60 7.69 -7.79
N LEU A 414 10.55 8.48 -7.61
CA LEU A 414 10.34 9.75 -8.29
C LEU A 414 10.57 10.90 -7.33
N GLU A 415 11.39 11.88 -7.75
CA GLU A 415 11.53 13.15 -7.01
C GLU A 415 10.96 14.31 -7.84
N PRO A 416 10.33 15.31 -7.20
CA PRO A 416 9.97 16.56 -7.89
C PRO A 416 11.19 17.25 -8.47
N ARG A 417 11.17 17.63 -9.76
CA ARG A 417 12.31 18.29 -10.45
C ARG A 417 12.79 19.56 -9.73
N ARG A 418 11.87 20.28 -9.07
CA ARG A 418 12.22 21.47 -8.27
C ARG A 418 13.21 21.17 -7.13
N LEU A 419 13.04 20.03 -6.46
CA LEU A 419 13.91 19.60 -5.35
C LEU A 419 15.29 19.18 -5.87
N TYR A 420 15.32 18.46 -6.99
CA TYR A 420 16.56 18.15 -7.67
C TYR A 420 17.35 19.41 -8.03
N LYS A 421 16.71 20.35 -8.73
CA LYS A 421 17.37 21.63 -9.12
C LYS A 421 17.91 22.39 -7.90
N LYS A 422 17.15 22.45 -6.79
CA LYS A 422 17.60 23.07 -5.53
C LYS A 422 18.84 22.38 -4.95
N ARG A 423 18.85 21.04 -4.94
CA ARG A 423 19.97 20.23 -4.45
C ARG A 423 21.21 20.39 -5.29
N GLU A 424 21.09 20.39 -6.62
CA GLU A 424 22.23 20.62 -7.52
C GLU A 424 22.82 22.03 -7.39
N LYS A 425 22.00 23.07 -7.30
CA LYS A 425 22.46 24.43 -7.00
C LYS A 425 23.24 24.49 -5.67
N ALA A 426 22.73 23.83 -4.63
CA ALA A 426 23.42 23.76 -3.33
C ALA A 426 24.77 23.03 -3.40
N LYS A 427 24.87 21.94 -4.16
CA LYS A 427 26.13 21.22 -4.40
C LYS A 427 27.14 22.10 -5.13
N GLN A 428 26.71 22.76 -6.22
CA GLN A 428 27.58 23.68 -6.98
C GLN A 428 28.07 24.83 -6.09
N ALA A 429 27.21 25.39 -5.24
CA ALA A 429 27.62 26.45 -4.31
C ALA A 429 28.66 25.96 -3.29
N LYS A 430 28.50 24.72 -2.76
CA LYS A 430 29.51 24.11 -1.88
C LYS A 430 30.84 23.90 -2.58
N VAL A 431 30.81 23.39 -3.83
CA VAL A 431 32.02 23.19 -4.64
C VAL A 431 32.73 24.52 -4.91
N ARG A 432 31.96 25.57 -5.30
CA ARG A 432 32.51 26.94 -5.49
C ARG A 432 33.17 27.46 -4.21
N LYS A 433 32.51 27.34 -3.04
CA LYS A 433 33.10 27.74 -1.75
C LYS A 433 34.37 26.96 -1.41
N LYS A 434 34.40 25.63 -1.68
CA LYS A 434 35.61 24.81 -1.45
C LYS A 434 36.76 25.23 -2.36
N ARG A 435 36.48 25.49 -3.66
CA ARG A 435 37.49 25.98 -4.62
C ARG A 435 38.00 27.38 -4.26
N ALA A 436 37.11 28.28 -3.83
CA ALA A 436 37.51 29.62 -3.37
C ALA A 436 38.41 29.53 -2.12
N ARG A 437 38.05 28.72 -1.13
CA ARG A 437 38.91 28.45 0.06
C ARG A 437 40.27 27.85 -0.33
N ALA A 438 40.28 26.90 -1.25
CA ALA A 438 41.54 26.31 -1.71
C ALA A 438 42.42 27.35 -2.43
N ARG A 439 41.83 28.25 -3.23
CA ARG A 439 42.59 29.35 -3.87
C ARG A 439 43.13 30.36 -2.85
N MET A 440 42.41 30.67 -1.77
CA MET A 440 42.91 31.54 -0.68
C MET A 440 44.08 30.91 0.09
N LEU A 441 44.10 29.58 0.22
CA LEU A 441 45.19 28.85 0.89
C LEU A 441 46.42 28.67 -0.01
N VAL A 442 46.31 28.81 -1.31
CA VAL A 442 47.37 28.65 -2.30
C VAL A 442 47.85 30.01 -2.81
N SER A 443 47.26 31.13 -2.42
CA SER A 443 47.78 32.47 -2.71
C SER A 443 49.05 32.70 -1.89
N PRO A 444 50.23 32.73 -2.48
CA PRO A 444 51.46 33.07 -1.75
C PRO A 444 51.43 34.55 -1.47
N ALA A 445 51.00 34.95 -0.27
CA ALA A 445 51.47 36.20 0.31
C ALA A 445 52.94 35.95 0.69
N TRP A 446 53.82 36.05 -0.27
CA TRP A 446 55.22 36.27 0.03
C TRP A 446 55.36 37.65 0.68
N PRO A 447 55.87 37.72 1.92
CA PRO A 447 56.20 39.03 2.47
C PRO A 447 57.26 39.64 1.58
N GLU A 448 57.15 40.92 1.25
CA GLU A 448 58.11 41.71 0.44
C GLU A 448 59.54 41.71 1.02
N ALA A 449 59.75 41.15 2.21
CA ALA A 449 61.07 41.10 2.87
C ALA A 449 62.09 40.15 2.25
N CYS A 450 61.72 39.29 1.29
CA CYS A 450 62.66 38.33 0.64
C CYS A 450 63.18 38.72 -0.73
N ARG A 451 62.96 39.95 -1.20
CA ARG A 451 63.46 40.43 -2.49
C ARG A 451 64.90 40.94 -2.53
N GLN A 452 65.61 40.86 -1.41
CA GLN A 452 66.99 41.42 -1.32
C GLN A 452 68.14 40.43 -1.07
N LEU A 453 67.98 39.17 -1.33
CA LEU A 453 69.16 38.27 -1.34
C LEU A 453 69.14 37.43 -2.62
N ALA A 454 69.99 37.84 -3.57
CA ALA A 454 70.43 37.13 -4.74
C ALA A 454 71.62 36.21 -4.42
N PRO A 455 72.20 35.41 -5.32
CA PRO A 455 71.61 34.49 -6.32
C PRO A 455 72.10 33.06 -6.09
N CYS A 456 71.36 32.05 -6.36
CA CYS A 456 71.90 30.70 -6.52
C CYS A 456 71.25 30.05 -7.73
N GLY A 457 72.06 29.45 -8.52
CA GLY A 457 71.93 28.94 -9.86
C GLY A 457 70.87 27.86 -10.12
N PRO A 458 70.83 27.29 -11.32
CA PRO A 458 69.69 26.58 -11.89
C PRO A 458 69.54 25.16 -11.29
N LEU A 459 68.36 24.83 -10.77
CA LEU A 459 67.97 23.48 -10.43
C LEU A 459 67.29 22.83 -11.66
N THR A 460 67.91 21.76 -12.08
CA THR A 460 67.57 20.87 -13.17
C THR A 460 66.18 20.26 -13.04
N ALA A 461 65.51 20.17 -14.19
CA ALA A 461 64.19 19.55 -14.35
C ALA A 461 64.17 18.07 -13.90
N VAL A 462 63.26 17.72 -13.01
CA VAL A 462 62.91 16.32 -12.74
C VAL A 462 61.66 15.97 -13.57
N ARG A 463 61.88 14.97 -14.43
CA ARG A 463 60.91 14.42 -15.37
C ARG A 463 59.69 13.81 -14.68
N ASP A 464 58.55 14.17 -15.19
CA ASP A 464 57.23 13.61 -14.96
C ASP A 464 57.17 12.10 -15.32
N ARG A 465 56.93 11.24 -14.35
CA ARG A 465 56.64 9.81 -14.60
C ARG A 465 55.13 9.63 -14.67
N ARG A 466 54.65 9.46 -15.91
CA ARG A 466 53.30 8.93 -16.19
C ARG A 466 53.16 7.50 -15.66
N ILE A 467 52.30 7.28 -14.70
CA ILE A 467 51.84 5.96 -14.33
C ILE A 467 50.65 5.62 -15.24
N ARG A 468 50.86 4.69 -16.17
CA ARG A 468 49.80 3.99 -16.89
C ARG A 468 49.19 2.96 -15.94
N MET A 469 47.90 3.05 -15.68
CA MET A 469 47.14 1.91 -15.16
C MET A 469 46.56 1.12 -16.33
N ARG A 470 46.91 -0.16 -16.40
CA ARG A 470 46.24 -1.23 -17.14
C ARG A 470 45.38 -2.02 -16.17
N GLY A 471 44.22 -2.51 -16.61
CA GLY A 471 43.40 -3.51 -15.97
C GLY A 471 41.94 -3.12 -15.95
#